data_09320beb000846c3403b32701a532fb9
#
_entry.id   09320beb000846c3403b32701a532fb9
#
_cell.length_a   1.000
_cell.length_b   1.000
_cell.length_c   1.000
_cell.angle_alpha   90.00
_cell.angle_beta   90.00
_cell.angle_gamma   90.00
#
_symmetry.space_group_name_H-M   'P 1'
#
loop_
_entity.id
_entity.type
_entity.pdbx_description
1 polymer ?
#
loop_
_entity_poly.entity_id
_entity_poly.type
_entity_poly.pdbx_seq_one_letter_code
_entity_poly.pdbx_strand_id
1 'polypeptide(L)'
;MTLADAGALACPACRGPLEFEGTLADGDLGSGALRCVRCVRAWPVHDGLPRLVDEARVPRADRFMRVLYDWLAPLHDPVTRALFPPLQGTSERAARDGYMPRLALGSLRPLDGAEPLRILEVGVGAGANVPLLERDLPRDLDVELWGLDLSDGMLDRCRRRLVHHRGRPMRLLVADAHALPFPDACFDRVFHVGGIGGYGNPRRGLAEMARVARPDTPIVVVDEQLDPEHRDSPFHRVMFRALTFYSAASTSPVAHLPPGATGVVSEQVSRYYYCLTFRIPRHDA
;
A
#
# COMPACT_ATOMS: atom_id res chain seq x y z
N MET A 1 -1.50 -12.92 12.17
CA MET A 1 -1.85 -13.51 10.86
C MET A 1 -2.07 -15.01 11.06
N THR A 2 -3.19 -15.54 10.60
CA THR A 2 -3.56 -16.97 10.75
C THR A 2 -2.99 -17.86 9.63
N LEU A 3 -3.11 -19.19 9.76
CA LEU A 3 -2.81 -20.11 8.66
C LEU A 3 -3.72 -19.90 7.45
N ALA A 4 -4.99 -19.57 7.67
CA ALA A 4 -5.92 -19.26 6.59
C ALA A 4 -5.48 -18.00 5.81
N ASP A 5 -5.01 -16.98 6.52
CA ASP A 5 -4.44 -15.78 5.89
C ASP A 5 -3.19 -16.11 5.06
N ALA A 6 -2.34 -17.02 5.55
CA ALA A 6 -1.15 -17.47 4.79
C ALA A 6 -1.52 -18.17 3.48
N GLY A 7 -2.66 -18.87 3.45
CA GLY A 7 -3.21 -19.49 2.24
C GLY A 7 -3.66 -18.49 1.15
N ALA A 8 -3.89 -17.22 1.52
CA ALA A 8 -4.19 -16.15 0.58
C ALA A 8 -2.94 -15.55 -0.08
N LEU A 9 -1.73 -15.92 0.37
CA LEU A 9 -0.46 -15.42 -0.14
C LEU A 9 0.05 -16.26 -1.32
N ALA A 10 0.84 -15.63 -2.18
CA ALA A 10 1.53 -16.27 -3.29
C ALA A 10 3.02 -15.96 -3.25
N CYS A 11 3.84 -16.87 -3.75
CA CYS A 11 5.29 -16.69 -3.82
C CYS A 11 5.65 -15.48 -4.71
N PRO A 12 6.36 -14.45 -4.21
CA PRO A 12 6.72 -13.28 -5.02
C PRO A 12 7.69 -13.62 -6.16
N ALA A 13 8.36 -14.79 -6.11
CA ALA A 13 9.29 -15.20 -7.15
C ALA A 13 8.62 -15.90 -8.34
N CYS A 14 7.58 -16.71 -8.09
CA CYS A 14 6.96 -17.56 -9.12
C CYS A 14 5.43 -17.65 -9.04
N ARG A 15 4.80 -16.94 -8.09
CA ARG A 15 3.34 -16.94 -7.83
C ARG A 15 2.76 -18.32 -7.47
N GLY A 16 3.61 -19.27 -7.08
CA GLY A 16 3.17 -20.58 -6.58
C GLY A 16 2.58 -20.47 -5.18
N PRO A 17 1.77 -21.44 -4.73
CA PRO A 17 1.22 -21.47 -3.39
C PRO A 17 2.32 -21.58 -2.34
N LEU A 18 2.01 -21.10 -1.13
CA LEU A 18 2.91 -21.09 0.01
C LEU A 18 2.35 -21.97 1.12
N GLU A 19 3.22 -22.73 1.77
CA GLU A 19 2.92 -23.54 2.95
C GLU A 19 3.74 -23.04 4.13
N PHE A 20 3.12 -22.93 5.30
CA PHE A 20 3.81 -22.48 6.50
C PHE A 20 4.44 -23.66 7.24
N GLU A 21 5.73 -23.52 7.54
CA GLU A 21 6.51 -24.42 8.38
C GLU A 21 7.04 -23.61 9.58
N GLY A 22 6.51 -23.87 10.77
CA GLY A 22 6.94 -23.11 11.96
C GLY A 22 6.04 -23.28 13.16
N THR A 23 6.18 -22.39 14.13
CA THR A 23 5.39 -22.40 15.35
C THR A 23 4.12 -21.55 15.20
N LEU A 24 3.06 -21.96 15.87
CA LEU A 24 1.85 -21.13 16.02
C LEU A 24 1.81 -20.57 17.45
N ALA A 25 1.36 -19.33 17.57
CA ALA A 25 1.13 -18.64 18.84
C ALA A 25 -0.34 -18.21 18.88
N ASP A 26 -1.12 -18.81 19.77
CA ASP A 26 -2.57 -18.54 19.93
C ASP A 26 -3.38 -18.65 18.62
N GLY A 27 -2.99 -19.57 17.73
CA GLY A 27 -3.63 -19.78 16.44
C GLY A 27 -3.10 -18.89 15.29
N ASP A 28 -2.28 -17.92 15.60
CA ASP A 28 -1.56 -17.08 14.65
C ASP A 28 -0.19 -17.66 14.29
N LEU A 29 0.34 -17.26 13.14
CA LEU A 29 1.71 -17.55 12.75
C LEU A 29 2.66 -17.00 13.82
N GLY A 30 3.58 -17.82 14.32
CA GLY A 30 4.68 -17.41 15.17
C GLY A 30 5.95 -17.17 14.34
N SER A 31 7.01 -17.91 14.63
CA SER A 31 8.27 -17.88 13.87
C SER A 31 8.41 -19.13 13.02
N GLY A 32 8.96 -18.96 11.80
CA GLY A 32 9.12 -20.05 10.83
C GLY A 32 9.39 -19.54 9.43
N ALA A 33 8.85 -20.23 8.44
CA ALA A 33 8.98 -19.85 7.04
C ALA A 33 7.72 -20.21 6.23
N LEU A 34 7.41 -19.41 5.24
CA LEU A 34 6.49 -19.74 4.15
C LEU A 34 7.29 -20.34 3.00
N ARG A 35 7.10 -21.61 2.72
CA ARG A 35 7.81 -22.34 1.67
C ARG A 35 6.95 -22.47 0.42
N CYS A 36 7.53 -22.09 -0.71
CA CYS A 36 6.85 -22.24 -2.00
C CYS A 36 6.91 -23.70 -2.48
N VAL A 37 5.75 -24.30 -2.71
CA VAL A 37 5.65 -25.68 -3.22
C VAL A 37 6.14 -25.84 -4.66
N ARG A 38 6.23 -24.74 -5.44
CA ARG A 38 6.62 -24.77 -6.86
C ARG A 38 8.10 -24.50 -7.08
N CYS A 39 8.69 -23.50 -6.41
CA CYS A 39 10.09 -23.11 -6.61
C CYS A 39 10.99 -23.37 -5.39
N VAL A 40 10.48 -24.03 -4.37
CA VAL A 40 11.12 -24.42 -3.10
C VAL A 40 11.79 -23.29 -2.32
N ARG A 41 11.60 -22.03 -2.71
CA ARG A 41 12.09 -20.87 -1.95
C ARG A 41 11.34 -20.78 -0.63
N ALA A 42 12.07 -20.40 0.42
CA ALA A 42 11.52 -20.16 1.75
C ALA A 42 11.58 -18.67 2.08
N TRP A 43 10.52 -18.16 2.66
CA TRP A 43 10.33 -16.77 3.05
C TRP A 43 10.15 -16.73 4.57
N PRO A 44 11.03 -16.07 5.32
CA PRO A 44 10.98 -16.12 6.77
C PRO A 44 9.74 -15.44 7.33
N VAL A 45 9.27 -15.94 8.46
CA VAL A 45 8.23 -15.34 9.29
C VAL A 45 8.82 -15.11 10.68
N HIS A 46 8.81 -13.88 11.15
CA HIS A 46 9.28 -13.48 12.46
C HIS A 46 8.15 -12.84 13.27
N ASP A 47 7.84 -13.38 14.42
CA ASP A 47 6.80 -12.88 15.33
C ASP A 47 5.46 -12.58 14.59
N GLY A 48 5.03 -13.53 13.75
CA GLY A 48 3.80 -13.41 13.00
C GLY A 48 3.84 -12.47 11.79
N LEU A 49 5.01 -11.91 11.47
CA LEU A 49 5.20 -11.01 10.33
C LEU A 49 5.94 -11.74 9.19
N PRO A 50 5.26 -12.12 8.10
CA PRO A 50 5.91 -12.70 6.93
C PRO A 50 6.78 -11.68 6.20
N ARG A 51 7.95 -12.12 5.74
CA ARG A 51 8.88 -11.33 4.95
C ARG A 51 9.01 -11.93 3.55
N LEU A 52 8.19 -11.42 2.63
CA LEU A 52 8.04 -11.91 1.26
C LEU A 52 8.79 -10.99 0.28
N VAL A 53 10.08 -10.79 0.51
CA VAL A 53 10.94 -9.90 -0.27
C VAL A 53 12.10 -10.68 -0.88
N ASP A 54 12.25 -10.64 -2.21
CA ASP A 54 13.46 -11.09 -2.90
C ASP A 54 14.47 -9.93 -2.94
N GLU A 55 15.34 -9.87 -1.94
CA GLU A 55 16.29 -8.77 -1.74
C GLU A 55 17.20 -8.51 -2.98
N ALA A 56 17.44 -9.55 -3.78
CA ALA A 56 18.23 -9.40 -5.01
C ALA A 56 17.50 -8.60 -6.10
N ARG A 57 16.16 -8.59 -6.06
CA ARG A 57 15.30 -7.93 -7.05
C ARG A 57 14.84 -6.53 -6.63
N VAL A 58 14.97 -6.17 -5.36
CA VAL A 58 14.60 -4.83 -4.89
C VAL A 58 15.48 -3.79 -5.58
N PRO A 59 14.90 -2.79 -6.27
CA PRO A 59 15.66 -1.73 -6.91
C PRO A 59 16.53 -0.94 -5.92
N ARG A 60 17.64 -0.37 -6.39
CA ARG A 60 18.56 0.38 -5.50
C ARG A 60 17.89 1.58 -4.85
N ALA A 61 17.02 2.28 -5.58
CA ALA A 61 16.27 3.42 -5.05
C ALA A 61 15.39 2.99 -3.87
N ASP A 62 14.66 1.89 -4.01
CA ASP A 62 13.77 1.38 -2.97
C ASP A 62 14.54 0.87 -1.75
N ARG A 63 15.71 0.26 -1.95
CA ARG A 63 16.61 -0.10 -0.82
C ARG A 63 17.09 1.13 -0.05
N PHE A 64 17.44 2.20 -0.76
CA PHE A 64 17.84 3.45 -0.14
C PHE A 64 16.66 4.06 0.65
N MET A 65 15.48 4.12 0.04
CA MET A 65 14.27 4.63 0.69
C MET A 65 13.88 3.80 1.91
N ARG A 66 13.98 2.46 1.84
CA ARG A 66 13.76 1.59 2.99
C ARG A 66 14.66 1.98 4.17
N VAL A 67 15.97 2.05 3.95
CA VAL A 67 16.93 2.43 5.01
C VAL A 67 16.61 3.81 5.58
N LEU A 68 16.25 4.77 4.73
CA LEU A 68 15.86 6.10 5.15
C LEU A 68 14.59 6.08 6.02
N TYR A 69 13.55 5.36 5.59
CA TYR A 69 12.31 5.24 6.37
C TYR A 69 12.50 4.45 7.65
N ASP A 70 13.32 3.40 7.68
CA ASP A 70 13.67 2.67 8.90
C ASP A 70 14.34 3.61 9.92
N TRP A 71 15.25 4.47 9.46
CA TRP A 71 15.93 5.45 10.33
C TRP A 71 14.99 6.59 10.78
N LEU A 72 14.14 7.09 9.88
CA LEU A 72 13.21 8.18 10.17
C LEU A 72 11.94 7.70 10.91
N ALA A 73 11.65 6.41 10.92
CA ALA A 73 10.42 5.87 11.50
C ALA A 73 10.08 6.45 12.90
N PRO A 74 11.01 6.60 13.86
CA PRO A 74 10.70 7.18 15.17
C PRO A 74 10.21 8.63 15.12
N LEU A 75 10.67 9.40 14.15
CA LEU A 75 10.39 10.83 14.00
C LEU A 75 9.30 11.13 12.97
N HIS A 76 8.90 10.14 12.18
CA HIS A 76 7.97 10.32 11.06
C HIS A 76 6.67 11.03 11.49
N ASP A 77 5.94 10.50 12.47
CA ASP A 77 4.65 11.07 12.87
C ASP A 77 4.77 12.47 13.53
N PRO A 78 5.71 12.74 14.46
CA PRO A 78 5.91 14.09 14.99
C PRO A 78 6.24 15.10 13.90
N VAL A 79 7.13 14.75 12.97
CA VAL A 79 7.55 15.63 11.89
C VAL A 79 6.41 15.91 10.91
N THR A 80 5.68 14.87 10.49
CA THR A 80 4.53 15.04 9.61
C THR A 80 3.43 15.88 10.25
N ARG A 81 3.10 15.65 11.51
CA ARG A 81 2.10 16.46 12.23
C ARG A 81 2.48 17.93 12.38
N ALA A 82 3.76 18.23 12.58
CA ALA A 82 4.23 19.58 12.80
C ALA A 82 4.41 20.36 11.48
N LEU A 83 5.01 19.73 10.48
CA LEU A 83 5.40 20.39 9.24
C LEU A 83 4.33 20.32 8.13
N PHE A 84 3.53 19.25 8.10
CA PHE A 84 2.58 19.05 7.02
C PHE A 84 1.48 20.12 6.92
N PRO A 85 0.74 20.47 8.00
CA PRO A 85 -0.37 21.42 7.88
C PRO A 85 0.03 22.77 7.33
N PRO A 86 1.08 23.46 7.80
CA PRO A 86 1.46 24.76 7.27
C PRO A 86 1.95 24.67 5.82
N LEU A 87 2.60 23.57 5.42
CA LEU A 87 3.10 23.40 4.06
C LEU A 87 1.98 23.06 3.07
N GLN A 88 1.07 22.20 3.46
CA GLN A 88 -0.03 21.72 2.63
C GLN A 88 -1.20 22.70 2.54
N GLY A 89 -1.29 23.68 3.45
CA GLY A 89 -2.46 24.55 3.57
C GLY A 89 -3.73 23.84 4.05
N THR A 90 -3.58 22.59 4.53
CA THR A 90 -4.67 21.75 5.03
C THR A 90 -4.17 20.81 6.12
N SER A 91 -5.05 20.30 6.98
CA SER A 91 -4.67 19.28 7.94
C SER A 91 -4.43 17.92 7.24
N GLU A 92 -3.59 17.09 7.84
CA GLU A 92 -3.34 15.72 7.35
C GLU A 92 -4.65 14.92 7.19
N ARG A 93 -5.58 15.10 8.14
CA ARG A 93 -6.89 14.46 8.08
C ARG A 93 -7.72 14.96 6.90
N ALA A 94 -7.80 16.27 6.68
CA ALA A 94 -8.56 16.82 5.57
C ALA A 94 -7.98 16.43 4.20
N ALA A 95 -6.65 16.35 4.08
CA ALA A 95 -6.01 15.83 2.87
C ALA A 95 -6.40 14.37 2.61
N ARG A 96 -6.45 13.53 3.65
CA ARG A 96 -6.89 12.13 3.56
C ARG A 96 -8.37 12.00 3.23
N ASP A 97 -9.22 12.82 3.84
CA ASP A 97 -10.65 12.88 3.52
C ASP A 97 -10.90 13.27 2.05
N GLY A 98 -9.95 13.94 1.40
CA GLY A 98 -10.02 14.30 -0.03
C GLY A 98 -9.90 13.09 -0.98
N TYR A 99 -9.15 12.04 -0.63
CA TYR A 99 -8.97 10.87 -1.50
C TYR A 99 -9.71 9.61 -1.04
N MET A 100 -10.05 9.47 0.23
CA MET A 100 -10.76 8.28 0.74
C MET A 100 -12.05 7.95 -0.03
N PRO A 101 -12.89 8.92 -0.45
CA PRO A 101 -14.09 8.65 -1.24
C PRO A 101 -13.79 7.95 -2.59
N ARG A 102 -12.56 8.13 -3.13
CA ARG A 102 -12.14 7.49 -4.39
C ARG A 102 -12.02 5.96 -4.28
N LEU A 103 -11.86 5.44 -3.06
CA LEU A 103 -11.92 4.00 -2.80
C LEU A 103 -13.33 3.42 -2.96
N ALA A 104 -14.37 4.27 -2.98
CA ALA A 104 -15.76 3.84 -3.13
C ALA A 104 -16.14 2.71 -2.16
N LEU A 105 -15.73 2.81 -0.88
CA LEU A 105 -15.95 1.76 0.13
C LEU A 105 -17.43 1.47 0.36
N GLY A 106 -18.28 2.49 0.31
CA GLY A 106 -19.74 2.32 0.42
C GLY A 106 -20.39 1.54 -0.74
N SER A 107 -19.67 1.31 -1.84
CA SER A 107 -20.15 0.50 -2.99
C SER A 107 -19.77 -0.98 -2.87
N LEU A 108 -19.01 -1.37 -1.86
CA LEU A 108 -18.69 -2.77 -1.61
C LEU A 108 -19.97 -3.58 -1.39
N ARG A 109 -20.01 -4.77 -1.95
CA ARG A 109 -21.11 -5.72 -1.78
C ARG A 109 -20.52 -7.09 -1.49
N PRO A 110 -21.20 -7.91 -0.67
CA PRO A 110 -20.78 -9.29 -0.47
C PRO A 110 -20.60 -10.00 -1.82
N LEU A 111 -19.59 -10.83 -1.89
CA LEU A 111 -19.39 -11.68 -3.05
C LEU A 111 -20.34 -12.87 -2.99
N ASP A 112 -20.70 -13.40 -4.15
CA ASP A 112 -21.42 -14.67 -4.23
C ASP A 112 -20.48 -15.78 -3.73
N GLY A 113 -20.73 -16.27 -2.52
CA GLY A 113 -19.87 -17.22 -1.82
C GLY A 113 -19.45 -16.74 -0.44
N ALA A 114 -18.71 -17.56 0.30
CA ALA A 114 -18.27 -17.30 1.66
C ALA A 114 -16.92 -16.54 1.74
N GLU A 115 -16.44 -15.98 0.62
CA GLU A 115 -15.17 -15.25 0.63
C GLU A 115 -15.34 -13.84 1.18
N PRO A 116 -14.48 -13.40 2.13
CA PRO A 116 -14.47 -12.04 2.61
C PRO A 116 -14.04 -11.08 1.52
N LEU A 117 -14.54 -9.85 1.57
CA LEU A 117 -14.04 -8.74 0.77
C LEU A 117 -12.63 -8.39 1.23
N ARG A 118 -11.73 -8.02 0.30
CA ARG A 118 -10.34 -7.74 0.62
C ARG A 118 -9.93 -6.34 0.15
N ILE A 119 -9.27 -5.61 1.05
CA ILE A 119 -8.70 -4.29 0.77
C ILE A 119 -7.20 -4.34 1.03
N LEU A 120 -6.40 -3.88 0.06
CA LEU A 120 -4.95 -3.81 0.15
C LEU A 120 -4.46 -2.36 0.15
N GLU A 121 -3.69 -2.01 1.18
CA GLU A 121 -2.84 -0.82 1.18
C GLU A 121 -1.39 -1.22 0.87
N VAL A 122 -0.87 -0.75 -0.27
CA VAL A 122 0.52 -0.92 -0.68
C VAL A 122 1.32 0.26 -0.13
N GLY A 123 2.39 -0.02 0.64
CA GLY A 123 3.11 1.03 1.37
C GLY A 123 2.29 1.56 2.54
N VAL A 124 1.81 0.66 3.42
CA VAL A 124 0.94 1.02 4.56
C VAL A 124 1.61 1.95 5.56
N GLY A 125 2.93 2.01 5.54
CA GLY A 125 3.74 2.82 6.44
C GLY A 125 3.38 2.59 7.90
N ALA A 126 3.12 3.66 8.65
CA ALA A 126 2.72 3.60 10.05
C ALA A 126 1.19 3.37 10.26
N GLY A 127 0.44 2.97 9.23
CA GLY A 127 -0.99 2.63 9.34
C GLY A 127 -1.90 3.84 9.56
N ALA A 128 -1.56 4.99 9.00
CA ALA A 128 -2.31 6.22 9.22
C ALA A 128 -3.71 6.24 8.58
N ASN A 129 -3.95 5.40 7.56
CA ASN A 129 -5.23 5.29 6.87
C ASN A 129 -6.20 4.30 7.55
N VAL A 130 -5.72 3.41 8.41
CA VAL A 130 -6.56 2.36 9.03
C VAL A 130 -7.80 2.93 9.75
N PRO A 131 -7.69 3.99 10.58
CA PRO A 131 -8.87 4.58 11.22
C PRO A 131 -9.90 5.17 10.23
N LEU A 132 -9.45 5.62 9.06
CA LEU A 132 -10.31 6.19 8.03
C LEU A 132 -11.01 5.08 7.24
N LEU A 133 -10.31 3.99 6.93
CA LEU A 133 -10.92 2.78 6.35
C LEU A 133 -12.04 2.28 7.26
N GLU A 134 -11.79 2.15 8.56
CA GLU A 134 -12.79 1.68 9.52
C GLU A 134 -14.00 2.63 9.65
N ARG A 135 -13.77 3.93 9.54
CA ARG A 135 -14.86 4.93 9.55
C ARG A 135 -15.80 4.77 8.35
N ASP A 136 -15.22 4.52 7.17
CA ASP A 136 -15.93 4.59 5.89
C ASP A 136 -16.42 3.20 5.42
N LEU A 137 -15.94 2.12 6.04
CA LEU A 137 -16.39 0.76 5.74
C LEU A 137 -17.76 0.46 6.36
N PRO A 138 -18.68 -0.15 5.61
CA PRO A 138 -19.93 -0.67 6.18
C PRO A 138 -19.64 -1.68 7.29
N ARG A 139 -20.37 -1.57 8.42
CA ARG A 139 -20.11 -2.40 9.62
C ARG A 139 -20.57 -3.84 9.46
N ASP A 140 -21.54 -4.06 8.61
CA ASP A 140 -22.20 -5.35 8.31
C ASP A 140 -21.44 -6.20 7.29
N LEU A 141 -20.40 -5.65 6.66
CA LEU A 141 -19.59 -6.40 5.71
C LEU A 141 -18.41 -7.09 6.39
N ASP A 142 -18.17 -8.34 6.01
CA ASP A 142 -16.93 -9.04 6.33
C ASP A 142 -15.83 -8.57 5.37
N VAL A 143 -14.87 -7.83 5.91
CA VAL A 143 -13.79 -7.22 5.14
C VAL A 143 -12.45 -7.51 5.79
N GLU A 144 -11.55 -8.11 5.05
CA GLU A 144 -10.15 -8.30 5.41
C GLU A 144 -9.32 -7.10 4.98
N LEU A 145 -8.61 -6.50 5.94
CA LEU A 145 -7.64 -5.43 5.69
C LEU A 145 -6.24 -6.02 5.59
N TRP A 146 -5.56 -5.69 4.50
CA TRP A 146 -4.19 -6.09 4.22
C TRP A 146 -3.31 -4.88 4.03
N GLY A 147 -2.10 -4.92 4.61
CA GLY A 147 -1.12 -3.86 4.46
C GLY A 147 0.28 -4.43 4.27
N LEU A 148 1.02 -3.86 3.35
CA LEU A 148 2.43 -4.21 3.18
C LEU A 148 3.31 -2.96 3.13
N ASP A 149 4.52 -3.14 3.55
CA ASP A 149 5.57 -2.12 3.42
C ASP A 149 6.92 -2.83 3.23
N LEU A 150 7.88 -2.13 2.63
CA LEU A 150 9.24 -2.64 2.49
C LEU A 150 10.08 -2.35 3.75
N SER A 151 9.69 -1.34 4.55
CA SER A 151 10.36 -0.88 5.78
C SER A 151 9.84 -1.64 7.00
N ASP A 152 10.73 -2.34 7.67
CA ASP A 152 10.44 -2.99 8.96
C ASP A 152 10.10 -1.96 10.04
N GLY A 153 10.83 -0.83 10.06
CA GLY A 153 10.61 0.23 11.03
C GLY A 153 9.22 0.86 10.93
N MET A 154 8.70 1.02 9.71
CA MET A 154 7.35 1.53 9.49
C MET A 154 6.29 0.49 9.90
N LEU A 155 6.48 -0.78 9.58
CA LEU A 155 5.56 -1.85 10.02
C LEU A 155 5.54 -2.02 11.54
N ASP A 156 6.67 -1.89 12.21
CA ASP A 156 6.73 -1.89 13.67
C ASP A 156 5.92 -0.74 14.28
N ARG A 157 5.96 0.44 13.67
CA ARG A 157 5.10 1.56 14.09
C ARG A 157 3.64 1.28 13.82
N CYS A 158 3.31 0.71 12.66
CA CYS A 158 1.96 0.29 12.33
C CYS A 158 1.43 -0.70 13.37
N ARG A 159 2.18 -1.74 13.69
CA ARG A 159 1.82 -2.73 14.73
C ARG A 159 1.57 -2.05 16.08
N ARG A 160 2.48 -1.17 16.54
CA ARG A 160 2.28 -0.42 17.80
C ARG A 160 1.03 0.46 17.79
N ARG A 161 0.71 1.11 16.66
CA ARG A 161 -0.52 1.89 16.51
C ARG A 161 -1.75 1.00 16.60
N LEU A 162 -1.71 -0.16 15.98
CA LEU A 162 -2.83 -1.10 15.90
C LEU A 162 -3.10 -1.88 17.19
N VAL A 163 -2.16 -1.96 18.13
CA VAL A 163 -2.37 -2.59 19.46
C VAL A 163 -3.59 -1.99 20.18
N HIS A 164 -3.83 -0.70 20.02
CA HIS A 164 -4.97 0.00 20.63
C HIS A 164 -6.18 0.17 19.70
N HIS A 165 -6.06 -0.33 18.46
CA HIS A 165 -7.13 -0.25 17.48
C HIS A 165 -8.18 -1.32 17.77
N ARG A 166 -9.46 -0.91 17.87
CA ARG A 166 -10.58 -1.81 18.17
C ARG A 166 -11.41 -2.17 16.94
N GLY A 167 -10.91 -1.87 15.76
CA GLY A 167 -11.52 -2.20 14.50
C GLY A 167 -11.10 -3.58 13.99
N ARG A 168 -11.31 -3.82 12.69
CA ARG A 168 -10.90 -5.03 12.01
C ARG A 168 -9.39 -5.22 12.09
N PRO A 169 -8.91 -6.45 12.33
CA PRO A 169 -7.48 -6.73 12.34
C PRO A 169 -6.87 -6.47 10.95
N MET A 170 -5.73 -5.81 10.92
CA MET A 170 -4.97 -5.61 9.69
C MET A 170 -3.88 -6.68 9.57
N ARG A 171 -3.85 -7.39 8.46
CA ARG A 171 -2.85 -8.38 8.12
C ARG A 171 -1.65 -7.67 7.52
N LEU A 172 -0.52 -7.70 8.22
CA LEU A 172 0.70 -6.98 7.84
C LEU A 172 1.76 -7.95 7.31
N LEU A 173 2.51 -7.52 6.29
CA LEU A 173 3.64 -8.26 5.77
C LEU A 173 4.73 -7.32 5.22
N VAL A 174 5.98 -7.76 5.28
CA VAL A 174 7.08 -7.10 4.59
C VAL A 174 7.10 -7.59 3.15
N ALA A 175 6.90 -6.69 2.19
CA ALA A 175 6.89 -7.06 0.77
C ALA A 175 7.29 -5.88 -0.13
N ASP A 176 7.74 -6.22 -1.34
CA ASP A 176 8.08 -5.27 -2.40
C ASP A 176 6.86 -5.03 -3.30
N ALA A 177 6.48 -3.77 -3.47
CA ALA A 177 5.40 -3.35 -4.37
C ALA A 177 5.62 -3.77 -5.84
N HIS A 178 6.86 -4.06 -6.22
CA HIS A 178 7.20 -4.54 -7.58
C HIS A 178 6.99 -6.05 -7.76
N ALA A 179 6.63 -6.79 -6.70
CA ALA A 179 6.39 -8.22 -6.72
C ALA A 179 5.41 -8.60 -5.59
N LEU A 180 4.17 -8.15 -5.70
CA LEU A 180 3.15 -8.34 -4.68
C LEU A 180 2.89 -9.84 -4.45
N PRO A 181 2.97 -10.32 -3.19
CA PRO A 181 2.87 -11.73 -2.86
C PRO A 181 1.41 -12.20 -2.75
N PHE A 182 0.64 -11.94 -3.78
CA PHE A 182 -0.78 -12.29 -3.85
C PHE A 182 -1.14 -12.87 -5.22
N PRO A 183 -2.17 -13.71 -5.30
CA PRO A 183 -2.78 -14.13 -6.55
C PRO A 183 -3.32 -12.96 -7.38
N ASP A 184 -3.59 -13.21 -8.65
CA ASP A 184 -4.27 -12.26 -9.52
C ASP A 184 -5.72 -12.04 -9.08
N ALA A 185 -6.25 -10.84 -9.25
CA ALA A 185 -7.66 -10.50 -9.05
C ALA A 185 -8.25 -10.93 -7.67
N CYS A 186 -7.51 -10.73 -6.58
CA CYS A 186 -7.89 -11.18 -5.24
C CYS A 186 -8.32 -10.03 -4.29
N PHE A 187 -8.19 -8.76 -4.69
CA PHE A 187 -8.56 -7.60 -3.88
C PHE A 187 -9.69 -6.79 -4.51
N ASP A 188 -10.68 -6.43 -3.70
CA ASP A 188 -11.81 -5.60 -4.10
C ASP A 188 -11.44 -4.11 -4.14
N ARG A 189 -10.42 -3.70 -3.37
CA ARG A 189 -9.82 -2.36 -3.39
C ARG A 189 -8.31 -2.46 -3.22
N VAL A 190 -7.60 -1.73 -4.05
CA VAL A 190 -6.14 -1.59 -3.94
C VAL A 190 -5.80 -0.12 -3.93
N PHE A 191 -4.98 0.32 -2.97
CA PHE A 191 -4.55 1.70 -2.93
C PHE A 191 -3.13 1.85 -2.39
N HIS A 192 -2.53 2.99 -2.70
CA HIS A 192 -1.21 3.40 -2.28
C HIS A 192 -1.22 4.88 -1.91
N VAL A 193 -0.55 5.24 -0.82
CA VAL A 193 -0.46 6.64 -0.36
C VAL A 193 0.97 6.97 0.04
N GLY A 194 1.62 7.80 -0.76
CA GLY A 194 2.96 8.31 -0.53
C GLY A 194 4.08 7.33 -0.92
N GLY A 195 5.00 7.78 -1.75
CA GLY A 195 6.24 7.09 -2.05
C GLY A 195 6.38 6.49 -3.45
N ILE A 196 5.34 6.47 -4.30
CA ILE A 196 5.46 5.90 -5.66
C ILE A 196 6.44 6.70 -6.52
N GLY A 197 6.58 8.01 -6.26
CA GLY A 197 7.57 8.87 -6.89
C GLY A 197 9.02 8.47 -6.59
N GLY A 198 9.24 7.72 -5.51
CA GLY A 198 10.52 7.14 -5.11
C GLY A 198 10.76 5.71 -5.61
N TYR A 199 9.77 5.07 -6.22
CA TYR A 199 9.92 3.71 -6.74
C TYR A 199 10.96 3.63 -7.86
N GLY A 200 11.85 2.66 -7.78
CA GLY A 200 12.81 2.38 -8.83
C GLY A 200 12.17 1.98 -10.17
N ASN A 201 10.93 1.51 -10.15
CA ASN A 201 10.14 1.19 -11.33
C ASN A 201 8.63 1.39 -11.07
N PRO A 202 8.11 2.63 -11.14
CA PRO A 202 6.69 2.91 -10.89
C PRO A 202 5.73 2.12 -11.79
N ARG A 203 6.12 1.90 -13.06
CA ARG A 203 5.33 1.10 -14.03
C ARG A 203 5.09 -0.31 -13.51
N ARG A 204 6.11 -0.94 -12.93
CA ARG A 204 5.98 -2.29 -12.40
C ARG A 204 5.13 -2.32 -11.13
N GLY A 205 5.29 -1.35 -10.22
CA GLY A 205 4.43 -1.22 -9.04
C GLY A 205 2.96 -1.08 -9.40
N LEU A 206 2.65 -0.17 -10.35
CA LEU A 206 1.28 0.01 -10.85
C LEU A 206 0.73 -1.25 -11.54
N ALA A 207 1.56 -1.97 -12.32
CA ALA A 207 1.14 -3.21 -12.95
C ALA A 207 0.83 -4.32 -11.92
N GLU A 208 1.60 -4.41 -10.83
CA GLU A 208 1.32 -5.35 -9.75
C GLU A 208 0.05 -4.98 -8.97
N MET A 209 -0.17 -3.69 -8.66
CA MET A 209 -1.43 -3.24 -8.05
C MET A 209 -2.64 -3.60 -8.95
N ALA A 210 -2.50 -3.38 -10.27
CA ALA A 210 -3.53 -3.72 -11.24
C ALA A 210 -3.77 -5.24 -11.33
N ARG A 211 -2.71 -6.04 -11.26
CA ARG A 211 -2.79 -7.50 -11.31
C ARG A 211 -3.57 -8.09 -10.14
N VAL A 212 -3.31 -7.59 -8.93
CA VAL A 212 -3.96 -8.12 -7.72
C VAL A 212 -5.36 -7.56 -7.49
N ALA A 213 -5.70 -6.43 -8.11
CA ALA A 213 -7.04 -5.85 -8.06
C ALA A 213 -8.03 -6.69 -8.89
N ARG A 214 -9.24 -6.89 -8.39
CA ARG A 214 -10.33 -7.47 -9.16
C ARG A 214 -10.67 -6.56 -10.35
N PRO A 215 -11.08 -7.11 -11.50
CA PRO A 215 -11.50 -6.31 -12.64
C PRO A 215 -12.57 -5.29 -12.27
N ASP A 216 -12.57 -4.14 -12.94
CA ASP A 216 -13.53 -3.04 -12.79
C ASP A 216 -13.57 -2.38 -11.40
N THR A 217 -12.67 -2.77 -10.48
CA THR A 217 -12.55 -2.13 -9.17
C THR A 217 -11.60 -0.92 -9.22
N PRO A 218 -11.84 0.13 -8.39
CA PRO A 218 -10.96 1.28 -8.37
C PRO A 218 -9.61 0.94 -7.74
N ILE A 219 -8.55 1.38 -8.41
CA ILE A 219 -7.18 1.41 -7.90
C ILE A 219 -6.84 2.89 -7.67
N VAL A 220 -6.41 3.23 -6.45
CA VAL A 220 -6.20 4.62 -6.04
C VAL A 220 -4.74 4.81 -5.65
N VAL A 221 -4.10 5.81 -6.25
CA VAL A 221 -2.71 6.18 -5.97
C VAL A 221 -2.65 7.65 -5.60
N VAL A 222 -2.13 7.94 -4.42
CA VAL A 222 -1.95 9.29 -3.90
C VAL A 222 -0.46 9.51 -3.64
N ASP A 223 0.11 10.56 -4.21
CA ASP A 223 1.52 10.87 -3.99
C ASP A 223 1.81 12.35 -4.28
N GLU A 224 3.08 12.74 -4.16
CA GLU A 224 3.47 14.14 -4.25
C GLU A 224 3.40 14.67 -5.69
N GLN A 225 2.77 15.81 -5.84
CA GLN A 225 2.80 16.67 -7.02
C GLN A 225 2.57 18.12 -6.58
N LEU A 226 3.43 19.03 -7.04
CA LEU A 226 3.19 20.44 -6.83
C LEU A 226 1.98 20.90 -7.63
N ASP A 227 1.01 21.49 -6.92
CA ASP A 227 -0.18 22.08 -7.52
C ASP A 227 0.23 23.08 -8.64
N PRO A 228 -0.34 22.94 -9.86
CA PRO A 228 -0.12 23.85 -10.95
C PRO A 228 -0.30 25.34 -10.58
N GLU A 229 -1.26 25.66 -9.71
CA GLU A 229 -1.53 27.03 -9.25
C GLU A 229 -0.38 27.62 -8.39
N HIS A 230 0.47 26.76 -7.83
CA HIS A 230 1.60 27.16 -6.98
C HIS A 230 2.96 27.04 -7.67
N ARG A 231 3.02 26.63 -8.94
CA ARG A 231 4.28 26.42 -9.68
C ARG A 231 5.11 27.68 -9.84
N ASP A 232 4.49 28.85 -9.89
CA ASP A 232 5.19 30.13 -10.06
C ASP A 232 5.76 30.67 -8.76
N SER A 233 5.38 30.13 -7.61
CA SER A 233 5.90 30.50 -6.30
C SER A 233 7.29 29.90 -6.04
N PRO A 234 8.38 30.70 -5.95
CA PRO A 234 9.70 30.19 -5.61
C PRO A 234 9.74 29.43 -4.29
N PHE A 235 9.00 29.93 -3.28
CA PHE A 235 8.89 29.29 -1.97
C PHE A 235 8.31 27.87 -2.08
N HIS A 236 7.18 27.71 -2.77
CA HIS A 236 6.55 26.39 -2.91
C HIS A 236 7.40 25.42 -3.73
N ARG A 237 8.11 25.89 -4.75
CA ARG A 237 9.05 25.05 -5.52
C ARG A 237 10.21 24.54 -4.67
N VAL A 238 10.83 25.42 -3.87
CA VAL A 238 11.93 25.04 -2.98
C VAL A 238 11.45 24.06 -1.92
N MET A 239 10.33 24.33 -1.28
CA MET A 239 9.75 23.44 -0.27
C MET A 239 9.36 22.10 -0.85
N PHE A 240 8.69 22.08 -2.01
CA PHE A 240 8.32 20.85 -2.70
C PHE A 240 9.55 20.03 -3.06
N ARG A 241 10.60 20.67 -3.59
CA ARG A 241 11.85 19.96 -3.91
C ARG A 241 12.57 19.44 -2.67
N ALA A 242 12.48 20.13 -1.55
CA ALA A 242 13.03 19.64 -0.28
C ALA A 242 12.25 18.43 0.26
N LEU A 243 10.92 18.40 0.08
CA LEU A 243 10.08 17.27 0.46
C LEU A 243 10.27 16.06 -0.46
N THR A 244 10.48 16.29 -1.76
CA THR A 244 10.61 15.25 -2.78
C THR A 244 12.05 15.05 -3.26
N PHE A 245 13.03 15.26 -2.36
CA PHE A 245 14.48 15.20 -2.69
C PHE A 245 14.91 13.87 -3.33
N TYR A 246 14.16 12.82 -3.08
CA TYR A 246 14.38 11.45 -3.58
C TYR A 246 13.85 11.25 -5.03
N SER A 247 13.04 12.17 -5.54
CA SER A 247 12.44 12.08 -6.88
C SER A 247 12.89 13.24 -7.78
N ALA A 248 13.31 12.91 -9.00
CA ALA A 248 13.72 13.93 -9.98
C ALA A 248 12.53 14.75 -10.49
N ALA A 249 11.34 14.14 -10.56
CA ALA A 249 10.10 14.77 -11.02
C ALA A 249 8.89 14.07 -10.39
N SER A 250 8.48 14.57 -9.22
CA SER A 250 7.27 14.07 -8.55
C SER A 250 6.03 14.61 -9.28
N THR A 251 5.41 13.74 -10.07
CA THR A 251 4.18 14.00 -10.82
C THR A 251 3.33 12.74 -10.88
N SER A 252 2.04 12.91 -11.13
CA SER A 252 1.13 11.78 -11.31
C SER A 252 1.65 10.80 -12.39
N PRO A 253 1.78 9.50 -12.08
CA PRO A 253 2.41 8.49 -12.94
C PRO A 253 1.47 7.97 -14.05
N VAL A 254 0.62 8.81 -14.61
CA VAL A 254 -0.35 8.44 -15.67
C VAL A 254 0.35 7.77 -16.86
N ALA A 255 1.54 8.25 -17.23
CA ALA A 255 2.34 7.67 -18.34
C ALA A 255 2.87 6.25 -18.02
N HIS A 256 2.79 5.81 -16.78
CA HIS A 256 3.25 4.49 -16.32
C HIS A 256 2.12 3.50 -16.07
N LEU A 257 0.87 3.91 -16.31
CA LEU A 257 -0.28 3.01 -16.16
C LEU A 257 -0.13 1.76 -17.05
N PRO A 258 -0.63 0.60 -16.57
CA PRO A 258 -0.65 -0.61 -17.38
C PRO A 258 -1.56 -0.44 -18.60
N PRO A 259 -1.26 -1.17 -19.71
CA PRO A 259 -2.13 -1.20 -20.88
C PRO A 259 -3.57 -1.60 -20.50
N GLY A 260 -4.55 -1.00 -21.14
CA GLY A 260 -5.95 -1.28 -20.87
C GLY A 260 -6.53 -0.53 -19.65
N ALA A 261 -5.77 0.31 -18.98
CA ALA A 261 -6.31 1.14 -17.90
C ALA A 261 -7.43 2.05 -18.42
N THR A 262 -8.56 2.05 -17.72
CA THR A 262 -9.77 2.84 -18.04
C THR A 262 -10.20 3.68 -16.86
N GLY A 263 -11.10 4.64 -17.07
CA GLY A 263 -11.60 5.53 -16.01
C GLY A 263 -10.48 6.30 -15.32
N VAL A 264 -9.43 6.66 -16.07
CA VAL A 264 -8.26 7.36 -15.54
C VAL A 264 -8.63 8.78 -15.17
N VAL A 265 -8.52 9.11 -13.89
CA VAL A 265 -8.74 10.45 -13.35
C VAL A 265 -7.55 10.79 -12.47
N SER A 266 -6.89 11.92 -12.73
CA SER A 266 -5.80 12.44 -11.90
C SER A 266 -6.14 13.87 -11.49
N GLU A 267 -6.32 14.08 -10.20
CA GLU A 267 -6.76 15.35 -9.62
C GLU A 267 -5.80 15.81 -8.52
N GLN A 268 -5.63 17.10 -8.37
CA GLN A 268 -4.93 17.68 -7.22
C GLN A 268 -5.86 17.62 -6.00
N VAL A 269 -5.39 17.04 -4.89
CA VAL A 269 -6.19 16.91 -3.65
C VAL A 269 -5.67 17.80 -2.52
N SER A 270 -4.46 18.30 -2.64
CA SER A 270 -3.90 19.34 -1.77
C SER A 270 -2.75 20.04 -2.50
N ARG A 271 -2.12 21.04 -1.88
CA ARG A 271 -1.03 21.80 -2.50
C ARG A 271 0.11 20.96 -3.05
N TYR A 272 0.40 19.81 -2.44
CA TYR A 272 1.53 18.96 -2.81
C TYR A 272 1.14 17.49 -3.07
N TYR A 273 -0.16 17.16 -3.18
CA TYR A 273 -0.61 15.79 -3.46
C TYR A 273 -1.64 15.74 -4.58
N TYR A 274 -1.46 14.76 -5.47
CA TYR A 274 -2.47 14.31 -6.43
C TYR A 274 -3.15 13.04 -5.92
N CYS A 275 -4.32 12.75 -6.49
CA CYS A 275 -4.99 11.47 -6.40
C CYS A 275 -5.26 10.97 -7.82
N LEU A 276 -4.64 9.85 -8.17
CA LEU A 276 -4.86 9.13 -9.42
C LEU A 276 -5.77 7.93 -9.16
N THR A 277 -6.83 7.83 -9.93
CA THR A 277 -7.74 6.67 -9.91
C THR A 277 -7.80 6.06 -11.30
N PHE A 278 -7.79 4.74 -11.38
CA PHE A 278 -7.97 3.98 -12.62
C PHE A 278 -8.55 2.60 -12.33
N ARG A 279 -8.91 1.87 -13.37
CA ARG A 279 -9.44 0.49 -13.32
C ARG A 279 -8.83 -0.32 -14.43
N ILE A 280 -8.83 -1.64 -14.27
CA ILE A 280 -8.56 -2.59 -15.35
C ILE A 280 -9.87 -3.32 -15.64
N PRO A 281 -10.40 -3.22 -16.87
CA PRO A 281 -11.63 -3.90 -17.22
C PRO A 281 -11.43 -5.42 -17.23
N ARG A 282 -12.53 -6.15 -17.08
CA ARG A 282 -12.55 -7.58 -17.33
C ARG A 282 -12.20 -7.80 -18.80
N HIS A 283 -11.21 -8.62 -19.09
CA HIS A 283 -11.03 -9.12 -20.44
C HIS A 283 -12.11 -10.19 -20.67
N ASP A 284 -13.04 -9.92 -21.57
CA ASP A 284 -13.92 -10.97 -22.11
C ASP A 284 -13.01 -11.96 -22.83
N ALA A 285 -13.03 -13.22 -22.34
CA ALA A 285 -12.21 -14.30 -22.85
C ALA A 285 -12.71 -14.80 -24.21
#